data_fa10a6cf5cceb31299fca7292f3f856f
#
_entry.id   fa10a6cf5cceb31299fca7292f3f856f
#
_cell.length_a   1.000
_cell.length_b   1.000
_cell.length_c   1.000
_cell.angle_alpha   90.00
_cell.angle_beta   90.00
_cell.angle_gamma   90.00
#
_symmetry.space_group_name_H-M   'P 1'
#
loop_
_entity.id
_entity.type
_entity.pdbx_description
1 polymer ?
#
loop_
_entity_poly.entity_id
_entity_poly.type
_entity_poly.pdbx_seq_one_letter_code
_entity_poly.pdbx_strand_id
1 'polypeptide(L)'
;MQKKHKKINRSNKTKSTGIEAVVSVMEPCLMKISFKNAPPEKLFCLRDGRKLKNLLELVDALENMGDDVFAFHVNESKNDFANWISDALGEGELGETLVGNKSRERHQIAILKHLVEDALAK
;
A
#
# COMPACT_ATOMS: atom_id res chain seq x y z
N MET A 1 -22.23 6.83 33.56
CA MET A 1 -21.65 6.54 33.23
C MET A 1 -21.27 6.36 32.43
N GLN A 2 -21.64 6.36 32.29
CA GLN A 2 -21.10 6.17 31.82
C GLN A 2 -20.75 5.86 31.05
N LYS A 3 -21.24 6.10 31.60
CA LYS A 3 -20.59 5.92 31.22
C LYS A 3 -20.31 5.52 30.32
N LYS A 4 -20.73 5.78 30.94
CA LYS A 4 -20.10 5.55 30.48
C LYS A 4 -19.83 5.25 29.46
N HIS A 5 -20.33 5.64 30.20
CA HIS A 5 -19.71 5.58 29.54
C HIS A 5 -19.42 5.51 28.75
N LYS A 6 -19.39 5.73 29.28
CA LYS A 6 -18.72 5.68 28.94
C LYS A 6 -18.26 5.56 28.03
N LYS A 7 -18.49 5.83 28.57
CA LYS A 7 -17.74 5.76 28.14
C LYS A 7 -17.27 5.70 27.12
N ILE A 8 -17.59 6.17 27.91
CA ILE A 8 -16.87 6.03 27.35
C ILE A 8 -16.39 6.17 26.56
N ASN A 9 -16.56 6.35 27.27
CA ASN A 9 -15.74 6.26 26.86
C ASN A 9 -15.38 6.39 26.02
N ARG A 10 -15.27 6.80 26.35
CA ARG A 10 -14.66 6.71 26.07
C ARG A 10 -13.99 6.69 25.27
N SER A 11 -14.04 7.06 25.94
CA SER A 11 -13.21 6.69 25.59
C SER A 11 -12.67 6.69 24.80
N ASN A 12 -12.53 7.33 25.20
CA ASN A 12 -11.76 6.88 24.81
C ASN A 12 -11.25 6.79 24.09
N LYS A 13 -10.95 7.26 24.19
CA LYS A 13 -10.19 6.68 24.02
C LYS A 13 -9.59 6.59 23.09
N THR A 14 -9.59 7.23 23.41
CA THR A 14 -8.86 6.52 22.87
C THR A 14 -8.29 6.43 22.18
N LYS A 15 -8.06 6.77 22.10
CA LYS A 15 -7.28 6.07 21.82
C LYS A 15 -6.94 5.79 20.99
N SER A 16 -6.94 6.37 21.13
CA SER A 16 -6.47 5.52 20.53
C SER A 16 -6.39 5.38 19.80
N THR A 17 -6.51 5.81 19.81
CA THR A 17 -6.33 5.08 19.23
C THR A 17 -6.54 4.65 18.81
N GLY A 18 -6.67 5.02 18.81
CA GLY A 18 -6.74 4.08 18.68
C GLY A 18 -6.99 3.52 18.31
N ILE A 19 -6.95 3.68 18.19
CA ILE A 19 -7.30 2.67 18.10
C ILE A 19 -6.82 1.83 18.44
N GLU A 20 -6.41 1.67 19.36
CA GLU A 20 -6.19 0.72 19.75
C GLU A 20 -6.77 0.14 20.19
N ALA A 21 -7.31 0.24 20.62
CA ALA A 21 -7.78 -0.40 21.04
C ALA A 21 -8.63 -0.64 20.99
N VAL A 22 -8.96 -0.58 20.92
CA VAL A 22 -9.88 -1.11 20.85
C VAL A 22 -10.05 -1.98 20.73
N VAL A 23 -9.92 -2.49 21.00
CA VAL A 23 -10.11 -3.34 20.81
C VAL A 23 -9.84 -4.79 20.86
N SER A 24 -9.52 -5.66 21.72
CA SER A 24 -9.08 -7.03 21.76
C SER A 24 -10.16 -8.01 21.37
N VAL A 25 -11.38 -7.73 21.71
CA VAL A 25 -12.49 -8.59 21.30
C VAL A 25 -12.71 -8.57 19.82
N MET A 26 -12.02 -7.68 19.13
CA MET A 26 -12.15 -7.56 17.68
C MET A 26 -11.20 -8.47 16.93
N GLU A 27 -10.38 -9.23 17.63
CA GLU A 27 -9.35 -10.02 16.98
C GLU A 27 -9.83 -10.95 15.88
N PRO A 28 -10.92 -11.69 16.08
CA PRO A 28 -11.37 -12.58 15.02
C PRO A 28 -11.79 -11.86 13.76
N CYS A 29 -12.04 -10.56 13.87
CA CYS A 29 -12.52 -9.77 12.75
C CYS A 29 -11.46 -8.90 12.13
N LEU A 30 -10.24 -8.95 12.66
CA LEU A 30 -9.18 -8.09 12.14
C LEU A 30 -8.66 -8.60 10.81
N MET A 31 -8.51 -7.70 9.87
CA MET A 31 -7.82 -7.99 8.64
C MET A 31 -6.32 -8.01 8.90
N LYS A 32 -5.66 -8.94 8.26
CA LYS A 32 -4.21 -8.95 8.27
C LYS A 32 -3.72 -8.62 6.88
N ILE A 33 -2.93 -7.57 6.79
CA ILE A 33 -2.31 -7.19 5.54
C ILE A 33 -0.86 -7.60 5.63
N SER A 34 -0.46 -8.49 4.75
CA SER A 34 0.94 -8.89 4.67
C SER A 34 1.51 -8.39 3.36
N PHE A 35 2.75 -7.95 3.42
CA PHE A 35 3.41 -7.37 2.28
C PHE A 35 4.53 -8.30 1.83
N LYS A 36 4.50 -8.65 0.55
CA LYS A 36 5.64 -9.34 -0.04
C LYS A 36 6.75 -8.34 -0.21
N ASN A 37 7.92 -8.69 0.26
CA ASN A 37 9.10 -7.84 0.07
C ASN A 37 9.93 -8.40 -1.07
N ALA A 38 10.41 -7.51 -1.91
CA ALA A 38 11.38 -7.90 -2.93
C ALA A 38 12.68 -8.32 -2.24
N PRO A 39 13.39 -9.30 -2.80
CA PRO A 39 14.69 -9.65 -2.26
C PRO A 39 15.66 -8.47 -2.39
N PRO A 40 16.72 -8.44 -1.56
CA PRO A 40 17.61 -7.27 -1.55
C PRO A 40 18.21 -6.94 -2.90
N GLU A 41 18.40 -7.94 -3.77
CA GLU A 41 18.98 -7.70 -5.08
C GLU A 41 17.95 -7.19 -6.10
N LYS A 42 16.65 -7.12 -5.72
CA LYS A 42 15.59 -6.71 -6.63
C LYS A 42 14.77 -5.57 -6.10
N LEU A 43 15.34 -4.75 -5.24
CA LEU A 43 14.64 -3.55 -4.77
C LEU A 43 14.43 -2.60 -5.94
N PHE A 44 13.32 -1.89 -5.91
CA PHE A 44 13.08 -0.89 -6.95
C PHE A 44 13.89 0.37 -6.64
N CYS A 45 14.70 0.79 -7.59
CA CYS A 45 15.50 1.99 -7.43
C CYS A 45 14.84 3.14 -8.16
N LEU A 46 14.29 4.08 -7.39
CA LEU A 46 13.69 5.27 -7.98
C LEU A 46 14.79 6.18 -8.53
N ARG A 47 14.42 6.97 -9.53
CA ARG A 47 15.36 7.91 -10.13
C ARG A 47 15.95 8.87 -9.10
N ASP A 48 15.19 9.20 -8.05
CA ASP A 48 15.65 10.11 -7.01
C ASP A 48 16.54 9.45 -5.97
N GLY A 49 16.82 8.17 -6.11
CA GLY A 49 17.72 7.44 -5.24
C GLY A 49 17.08 6.60 -4.17
N ARG A 50 15.76 6.72 -3.95
CA ARG A 50 15.09 5.90 -2.97
C ARG A 50 14.95 4.46 -3.46
N LYS A 51 14.95 3.53 -2.51
CA LYS A 51 14.79 2.11 -2.82
C LYS A 51 13.53 1.60 -2.16
N LEU A 52 12.75 0.84 -2.92
CA LEU A 52 11.46 0.34 -2.46
C LEU A 52 11.48 -1.18 -2.42
N LYS A 53 10.90 -1.76 -1.38
CA LYS A 53 10.91 -3.21 -1.23
C LYS A 53 9.53 -3.84 -1.29
N ASN A 54 8.46 -3.07 -1.16
CA ASN A 54 7.11 -3.64 -1.20
C ASN A 54 6.11 -2.62 -1.75
N LEU A 55 4.86 -3.09 -1.88
CA LEU A 55 3.81 -2.26 -2.47
C LEU A 55 3.46 -1.05 -1.62
N LEU A 56 3.52 -1.17 -0.30
CA LEU A 56 3.21 -0.04 0.55
C LEU A 56 4.23 1.08 0.36
N GLU A 57 5.51 0.71 0.29
CA GLU A 57 6.55 1.69 0.04
C GLU A 57 6.37 2.36 -1.31
N LEU A 58 5.91 1.58 -2.30
CA LEU A 58 5.63 2.17 -3.62
C LEU A 58 4.46 3.15 -3.55
N VAL A 59 3.39 2.82 -2.83
CA VAL A 59 2.25 3.73 -2.68
C VAL A 59 2.70 5.04 -2.04
N ASP A 60 3.51 4.94 -0.98
CA ASP A 60 4.03 6.14 -0.32
C ASP A 60 4.91 6.97 -1.26
N ALA A 61 5.73 6.28 -2.04
CA ALA A 61 6.60 6.98 -2.98
C ALA A 61 5.78 7.67 -4.07
N LEU A 62 4.73 7.01 -4.56
CA LEU A 62 3.87 7.60 -5.58
C LEU A 62 3.21 8.87 -5.09
N GLU A 63 2.86 8.91 -3.82
CA GLU A 63 2.22 10.09 -3.25
C GLU A 63 3.17 11.28 -3.20
N ASN A 64 4.44 11.02 -2.99
CA ASN A 64 5.40 12.09 -2.72
C ASN A 64 6.38 12.35 -3.87
N MET A 65 6.31 11.57 -4.96
CA MET A 65 7.26 11.78 -6.04
C MET A 65 6.82 12.92 -6.96
N GLY A 66 7.80 13.60 -7.53
CA GLY A 66 7.50 14.61 -8.51
C GLY A 66 7.06 14.01 -9.83
N ASP A 67 6.38 14.82 -10.63
CA ASP A 67 5.90 14.36 -11.93
C ASP A 67 7.04 13.93 -12.84
N ASP A 68 8.19 14.56 -12.69
CA ASP A 68 9.37 14.20 -13.51
C ASP A 68 9.89 12.81 -13.16
N VAL A 69 9.87 12.45 -11.88
CA VAL A 69 10.28 11.11 -11.45
C VAL A 69 9.30 10.08 -11.98
N PHE A 70 8.00 10.36 -11.83
CA PHE A 70 6.99 9.42 -12.33
C PHE A 70 7.12 9.24 -13.84
N ALA A 71 7.28 10.34 -14.59
CA ALA A 71 7.36 10.26 -16.04
C ALA A 71 8.62 9.54 -16.51
N PHE A 72 9.69 9.56 -15.71
CA PHE A 72 10.86 8.79 -16.04
C PHE A 72 10.59 7.30 -16.05
N HIS A 73 9.78 6.83 -15.10
CA HIS A 73 9.52 5.41 -14.93
C HIS A 73 8.31 4.92 -15.73
N VAL A 74 7.34 5.80 -16.02
CA VAL A 74 6.11 5.44 -16.72
C VAL A 74 5.90 6.37 -17.89
N ASN A 75 5.97 5.81 -19.10
CA ASN A 75 5.71 6.58 -20.32
C ASN A 75 5.09 5.66 -21.35
N GLU A 76 5.04 6.11 -22.61
CA GLU A 76 4.33 5.38 -23.64
C GLU A 76 4.98 4.05 -23.99
N SER A 77 6.30 3.94 -23.77
CA SER A 77 7.03 2.75 -24.16
C SER A 77 7.30 1.80 -23.00
N LYS A 78 7.06 2.23 -21.75
CA LYS A 78 7.40 1.35 -20.61
C LYS A 78 6.63 1.74 -19.37
N ASN A 79 6.56 0.79 -18.43
CA ASN A 79 6.10 1.05 -17.07
C ASN A 79 6.99 0.23 -16.14
N ASP A 80 7.98 0.91 -15.56
CA ASP A 80 8.94 0.25 -14.69
C ASP A 80 8.29 -0.33 -13.44
N PHE A 81 7.26 0.34 -12.91
CA PHE A 81 6.57 -0.15 -11.72
C PHE A 81 5.84 -1.46 -12.03
N ALA A 82 5.14 -1.51 -13.15
CA ALA A 82 4.44 -2.74 -13.54
C ALA A 82 5.41 -3.89 -13.71
N ASN A 83 6.54 -3.64 -14.34
CA ASN A 83 7.56 -4.66 -14.54
C ASN A 83 8.11 -5.18 -13.22
N TRP A 84 8.42 -4.28 -12.31
CA TRP A 84 8.97 -4.66 -11.01
C TRP A 84 7.95 -5.44 -10.18
N ILE A 85 6.69 -5.01 -10.20
CA ILE A 85 5.63 -5.69 -9.47
C ILE A 85 5.49 -7.12 -9.94
N SER A 86 5.53 -7.32 -11.26
CA SER A 86 5.44 -8.66 -11.83
C SER A 86 6.66 -9.50 -11.53
N ASP A 87 7.85 -8.93 -11.73
CA ASP A 87 9.09 -9.69 -11.69
C ASP A 87 9.61 -9.91 -10.29
N ALA A 88 9.61 -8.86 -9.48
CA ALA A 88 10.22 -8.93 -8.15
C ALA A 88 9.24 -9.36 -7.08
N LEU A 89 7.99 -8.98 -7.22
CA LEU A 89 6.97 -9.30 -6.22
C LEU A 89 6.07 -10.45 -6.64
N GLY A 90 6.14 -10.88 -7.89
CA GLY A 90 5.32 -11.98 -8.36
C GLY A 90 3.84 -11.65 -8.48
N GLU A 91 3.48 -10.38 -8.60
CA GLU A 91 2.08 -9.94 -8.70
C GLU A 91 1.76 -9.59 -10.13
N GLY A 92 1.73 -10.61 -10.99
CA GLY A 92 1.57 -10.39 -12.43
C GLY A 92 0.25 -9.76 -12.80
N GLU A 93 -0.84 -10.13 -12.13
CA GLU A 93 -2.14 -9.54 -12.43
C GLU A 93 -2.17 -8.04 -12.14
N LEU A 94 -1.59 -7.66 -11.00
CA LEU A 94 -1.52 -6.25 -10.67
C LEU A 94 -0.65 -5.51 -11.67
N GLY A 95 0.48 -6.11 -12.03
CA GLY A 95 1.37 -5.50 -13.02
C GLY A 95 0.63 -5.25 -14.34
N GLU A 96 -0.14 -6.23 -14.80
CA GLU A 96 -0.90 -6.07 -16.04
C GLU A 96 -1.93 -4.96 -15.95
N THR A 97 -2.55 -4.79 -14.79
CA THR A 97 -3.53 -3.74 -14.58
C THR A 97 -2.90 -2.35 -14.80
N LEU A 98 -1.62 -2.22 -14.49
CA LEU A 98 -0.94 -0.94 -14.57
C LEU A 98 -0.37 -0.63 -15.95
N VAL A 99 -0.18 -1.66 -16.78
CA VAL A 99 0.40 -1.46 -18.11
C VAL A 99 -0.53 -0.56 -18.92
N GLY A 100 0.06 0.45 -19.56
CA GLY A 100 -0.70 1.39 -20.36
C GLY A 100 -1.33 2.52 -19.57
N ASN A 101 -1.24 2.48 -18.26
CA ASN A 101 -1.79 3.53 -17.41
C ASN A 101 -0.71 4.55 -17.12
N LYS A 102 -0.98 5.82 -17.41
CA LYS A 102 0.01 6.89 -17.21
C LYS A 102 -0.39 7.85 -16.10
N SER A 103 -1.31 7.46 -15.23
CA SER A 103 -1.74 8.30 -14.12
C SER A 103 -1.12 7.81 -12.82
N ARG A 104 -0.43 8.71 -12.14
CA ARG A 104 0.17 8.39 -10.84
C ARG A 104 -0.91 8.00 -9.82
N GLU A 105 -1.99 8.77 -9.80
CA GLU A 105 -3.09 8.51 -8.87
C GLU A 105 -3.75 7.18 -9.13
N ARG A 106 -3.91 6.81 -10.38
CA ARG A 106 -4.52 5.52 -10.70
C ARG A 106 -3.61 4.37 -10.33
N HIS A 107 -2.31 4.56 -10.40
CA HIS A 107 -1.39 3.55 -9.89
C HIS A 107 -1.61 3.34 -8.40
N GLN A 108 -1.71 4.43 -7.64
CA GLN A 108 -1.94 4.33 -6.20
C GLN A 108 -3.26 3.61 -5.90
N ILE A 109 -4.32 3.99 -6.60
CA ILE A 109 -5.64 3.40 -6.37
C ILE A 109 -5.61 1.91 -6.67
N ALA A 110 -5.03 1.52 -7.80
CA ALA A 110 -4.99 0.11 -8.19
C ALA A 110 -4.22 -0.72 -7.18
N ILE A 111 -3.08 -0.20 -6.71
CA ILE A 111 -2.27 -0.92 -5.75
C ILE A 111 -2.98 -1.04 -4.41
N LEU A 112 -3.60 0.04 -3.95
CA LEU A 112 -4.32 0.00 -2.67
C LEU A 112 -5.50 -0.96 -2.74
N LYS A 113 -6.24 -0.95 -3.85
CA LYS A 113 -7.34 -1.89 -4.03
C LYS A 113 -6.85 -3.32 -3.99
N HIS A 114 -5.73 -3.58 -4.66
CA HIS A 114 -5.16 -4.92 -4.67
C HIS A 114 -4.80 -5.38 -3.26
N LEU A 115 -4.20 -4.50 -2.47
CA LEU A 115 -3.81 -4.84 -1.10
C LEU A 115 -5.04 -5.14 -0.23
N VAL A 116 -6.09 -4.36 -0.39
CA VAL A 116 -7.33 -4.58 0.37
C VAL A 116 -8.00 -5.87 -0.06
N GLU A 117 -8.11 -6.10 -1.37
CA GLU A 117 -8.74 -7.30 -1.89
C GLU A 117 -7.98 -8.55 -1.47
N ASP A 118 -6.66 -8.47 -1.50
CA ASP A 118 -5.82 -9.59 -1.06
C ASP A 118 -6.04 -9.89 0.43
N ALA A 119 -6.12 -8.84 1.25
CA ALA A 119 -6.35 -9.02 2.68
C ALA A 119 -7.73 -9.63 2.95
N LEU A 120 -8.73 -9.23 2.18
CA LEU A 120 -10.09 -9.76 2.35
C LEU A 120 -10.19 -11.20 1.89
N ALA A 121 -9.36 -11.62 0.95
CA ALA A 121 -9.40 -12.97 0.43
C ALA A 121 -8.81 -14.00 1.40
N LYS A 122 -8.09 -13.53 2.41
CA LYS A 122 -7.48 -14.40 3.40
C LYS A 122 -8.39 -14.55 4.61
#